data_8c94732333631db2f9d3d13d8a286a6b
#
_entry.id   8c94732333631db2f9d3d13d8a286a6b
#
_cell.length_a   1.000
_cell.length_b   1.000
_cell.length_c   1.000
_cell.angle_alpha   90.00
_cell.angle_beta   90.00
_cell.angle_gamma   90.00
#
_symmetry.space_group_name_H-M   'P 1'
#
loop_
_entity.id
_entity.type
_entity.pdbx_description
1 polymer ?
#
loop_
_entity_poly.entity_id
_entity_poly.type
_entity_poly.pdbx_seq_one_letter_code
_entity_poly.pdbx_strand_id
1 'polypeptide(L)'
;MEQMKKDLPEDVHYNYGFDNTKFIRASINEVKSTVYEAFVLVIIIIFLFLRDWRVTLVPCIVIPVSLIGAFFVMYLAGFSINVLSMLAIVLSVGLVVDDAIVMTENIYIRIEKGMAPKEAGIEGAKEIFFAVISTTITLVAVFFPIVFMDGMTGRLFREFSIVISGSVIISSFAALTFTPMLATKLLIKREKQSWFYAKTEPFFEGMNRLYSRSLAAFLGKR
;
A
#
# COMPACT_ATOMS: atom_id res chain seq x y z
N MET A 1 28.40 12.76 25.65
CA MET A 1 29.44 13.20 24.70
C MET A 1 29.76 14.68 24.85
N GLU A 2 28.83 15.63 24.80
CA GLU A 2 29.11 17.06 25.04
C GLU A 2 29.62 17.34 26.46
N GLN A 3 29.18 16.57 27.46
CA GLN A 3 29.72 16.67 28.84
C GLN A 3 31.18 16.18 28.96
N MET A 4 31.50 15.05 28.26
CA MET A 4 32.89 14.58 28.20
C MET A 4 33.84 15.58 27.55
N LYS A 5 33.36 16.39 26.62
CA LYS A 5 34.15 17.43 25.94
C LYS A 5 34.57 18.57 26.88
N LYS A 6 33.78 18.80 27.92
CA LYS A 6 34.06 19.84 28.94
C LYS A 6 35.03 19.40 30.02
N ASP A 7 35.15 18.06 30.21
CA ASP A 7 35.96 17.47 31.30
C ASP A 7 37.34 16.99 30.82
N LEU A 8 37.62 17.08 29.50
CA LEU A 8 38.91 16.67 28.93
C LEU A 8 39.89 17.86 28.93
N PRO A 9 41.20 17.62 29.31
CA PRO A 9 42.28 18.61 29.18
C PRO A 9 42.43 19.09 27.72
N GLU A 10 42.91 20.32 27.55
CA GLU A 10 43.01 20.97 26.20
C GLU A 10 43.96 20.24 25.23
N ASP A 11 44.86 19.41 25.72
CA ASP A 11 45.84 18.64 24.94
C ASP A 11 45.29 17.29 24.46
N VAL A 12 44.07 16.88 24.88
CA VAL A 12 43.46 15.61 24.48
C VAL A 12 42.47 15.82 23.33
N HIS A 13 42.90 15.47 22.12
CA HIS A 13 42.07 15.44 20.96
C HIS A 13 41.44 14.04 20.79
N TYR A 14 40.10 13.93 20.91
CA TYR A 14 39.42 12.70 20.57
C TYR A 14 38.89 12.75 19.16
N ASN A 15 39.05 11.65 18.42
CA ASN A 15 38.50 11.49 17.11
C ASN A 15 37.58 10.26 17.10
N TYR A 16 36.45 10.34 16.37
CA TYR A 16 35.57 9.20 16.21
C TYR A 16 36.24 8.19 15.26
N GLY A 17 36.65 7.04 15.79
CA GLY A 17 37.24 5.98 14.96
C GLY A 17 36.24 5.33 14.02
N PHE A 18 35.01 5.17 14.44
CA PHE A 18 33.96 4.61 13.64
C PHE A 18 32.58 5.11 14.11
N ASP A 19 31.79 5.70 13.21
CA ASP A 19 30.46 6.24 13.51
C ASP A 19 29.39 5.51 12.68
N ASN A 20 28.83 4.45 13.24
CA ASN A 20 27.74 3.68 12.65
C ASN A 20 26.46 4.50 12.48
N THR A 21 26.30 5.61 13.22
CA THR A 21 25.07 6.40 13.17
C THR A 21 24.89 7.11 11.82
N LYS A 22 26.00 7.43 11.15
CA LYS A 22 25.97 8.01 9.80
C LYS A 22 25.36 7.05 8.79
N PHE A 23 25.77 5.77 8.84
CA PHE A 23 25.21 4.73 7.97
C PHE A 23 23.73 4.51 8.24
N ILE A 24 23.33 4.38 9.51
CA ILE A 24 21.93 4.18 9.90
C ILE A 24 21.07 5.37 9.46
N ARG A 25 21.53 6.61 9.67
CA ARG A 25 20.81 7.81 9.23
C ARG A 25 20.67 7.88 7.70
N ALA A 26 21.75 7.58 6.97
CA ALA A 26 21.71 7.52 5.51
C ALA A 26 20.70 6.49 5.02
N SER A 27 20.72 5.27 5.57
CA SER A 27 19.76 4.21 5.22
C SER A 27 18.32 4.60 5.54
N ILE A 28 18.04 5.21 6.69
CA ILE A 28 16.69 5.68 7.04
C ILE A 28 16.23 6.79 6.06
N ASN A 29 17.11 7.71 5.69
CA ASN A 29 16.77 8.76 4.73
C ASN A 29 16.52 8.19 3.34
N GLU A 30 17.31 7.23 2.90
CA GLU A 30 17.11 6.50 1.63
C GLU A 30 15.73 5.83 1.60
N VAL A 31 15.38 5.11 2.67
CA VAL A 31 14.06 4.44 2.76
C VAL A 31 12.92 5.44 2.79
N LYS A 32 13.07 6.57 3.51
CA LYS A 32 12.04 7.65 3.47
C LYS A 32 11.82 8.18 2.06
N SER A 33 12.90 8.41 1.30
CA SER A 33 12.82 8.82 -0.11
C SER A 33 12.09 7.76 -0.94
N THR A 34 12.45 6.49 -0.75
CA THR A 34 11.83 5.37 -1.46
C THR A 34 10.34 5.22 -1.15
N VAL A 35 9.93 5.40 0.13
CA VAL A 35 8.49 5.40 0.50
C VAL A 35 7.75 6.52 -0.21
N TYR A 36 8.33 7.72 -0.26
CA TYR A 36 7.72 8.86 -0.95
C TYR A 36 7.62 8.63 -2.46
N GLU A 37 8.69 8.15 -3.08
CA GLU A 37 8.73 7.82 -4.51
C GLU A 37 7.72 6.72 -4.85
N ALA A 38 7.66 5.65 -4.06
CA ALA A 38 6.67 4.58 -4.21
C ALA A 38 5.25 5.11 -4.09
N PHE A 39 4.97 5.97 -3.12
CA PHE A 39 3.66 6.58 -2.93
C PHE A 39 3.25 7.43 -4.14
N VAL A 40 4.14 8.29 -4.64
CA VAL A 40 3.87 9.12 -5.83
C VAL A 40 3.65 8.26 -7.07
N LEU A 41 4.50 7.25 -7.28
CA LEU A 41 4.37 6.33 -8.41
C LEU A 41 3.06 5.56 -8.39
N VAL A 42 2.65 5.06 -7.23
CA VAL A 42 1.38 4.37 -7.05
C VAL A 42 0.21 5.30 -7.37
N ILE A 43 0.21 6.55 -6.91
CA ILE A 43 -0.84 7.52 -7.23
C ILE A 43 -0.93 7.77 -8.74
N ILE A 44 0.21 7.92 -9.42
CA ILE A 44 0.25 8.11 -10.87
C ILE A 44 -0.36 6.90 -11.59
N ILE A 45 0.03 5.69 -11.19
CA ILE A 45 -0.49 4.46 -11.77
C ILE A 45 -2.00 4.35 -11.56
N ILE A 46 -2.48 4.54 -10.32
CA ILE A 46 -3.92 4.51 -10.00
C ILE A 46 -4.68 5.53 -10.86
N PHE A 47 -4.16 6.77 -10.95
CA PHE A 47 -4.79 7.80 -11.75
C PHE A 47 -4.84 7.44 -13.25
N LEU A 48 -3.81 6.83 -13.77
CA LEU A 48 -3.72 6.40 -15.16
C LEU A 48 -4.75 5.31 -15.49
N PHE A 49 -4.98 4.39 -14.58
CA PHE A 49 -5.94 3.30 -14.76
C PHE A 49 -7.38 3.75 -14.50
N LEU A 50 -7.64 4.44 -13.39
CA LEU A 50 -8.99 4.89 -13.02
C LEU A 50 -9.45 6.12 -13.83
N ARG A 51 -8.52 6.90 -14.38
CA ARG A 51 -8.76 8.08 -15.25
C ARG A 51 -9.73 9.11 -14.65
N ASP A 52 -9.93 9.04 -13.34
CA ASP A 52 -10.76 9.93 -12.56
C ASP A 52 -10.06 10.33 -11.26
N TRP A 53 -9.89 11.63 -11.05
CA TRP A 53 -9.20 12.15 -9.87
C TRP A 53 -9.96 11.89 -8.56
N ARG A 54 -11.32 11.85 -8.62
CA ARG A 54 -12.17 11.58 -7.45
C ARG A 54 -12.06 10.11 -7.02
N VAL A 55 -12.07 9.22 -7.99
CA VAL A 55 -11.89 7.78 -7.76
C VAL A 55 -10.50 7.52 -7.23
N THR A 56 -9.47 8.17 -7.78
CA THR A 56 -8.08 8.07 -7.33
C THR A 56 -7.87 8.61 -5.91
N LEU A 57 -8.63 9.64 -5.51
CA LEU A 57 -8.50 10.24 -4.18
C LEU A 57 -8.82 9.25 -3.05
N VAL A 58 -9.73 8.30 -3.27
CA VAL A 58 -10.12 7.32 -2.25
C VAL A 58 -8.93 6.45 -1.83
N PRO A 59 -8.25 5.70 -2.72
CA PRO A 59 -7.05 4.96 -2.37
C PRO A 59 -5.92 5.86 -1.83
N CYS A 60 -5.76 7.08 -2.38
CA CYS A 60 -4.76 8.03 -1.91
C CYS A 60 -4.89 8.41 -0.44
N ILE A 61 -6.11 8.42 0.10
CA ILE A 61 -6.36 8.67 1.52
C ILE A 61 -6.16 7.39 2.34
N VAL A 62 -6.53 6.25 1.80
CA VAL A 62 -6.44 4.94 2.50
C VAL A 62 -4.98 4.53 2.71
N ILE A 63 -4.09 4.78 1.75
CA ILE A 63 -2.67 4.43 1.85
C ILE A 63 -2.00 5.03 3.11
N PRO A 64 -2.03 6.34 3.35
CA PRO A 64 -1.45 6.94 4.56
C PRO A 64 -2.06 6.38 5.85
N VAL A 65 -3.37 6.13 5.88
CA VAL A 65 -4.04 5.55 7.05
C VAL A 65 -3.49 4.16 7.35
N SER A 66 -3.33 3.33 6.31
CA SER A 66 -2.77 1.98 6.45
C SER A 66 -1.30 1.99 6.85
N LEU A 67 -0.51 2.95 6.34
CA LEU A 67 0.89 3.12 6.74
C LEU A 67 1.03 3.55 8.21
N ILE A 68 0.17 4.46 8.67
CA ILE A 68 0.11 4.82 10.10
C ILE A 68 -0.23 3.58 10.92
N GLY A 69 -1.15 2.75 10.44
CA GLY A 69 -1.47 1.47 11.05
C GLY A 69 -0.28 0.52 11.11
N ALA A 70 0.56 0.47 10.07
CA ALA A 70 1.80 -0.32 10.08
C ALA A 70 2.77 0.13 11.17
N PHE A 71 2.99 1.44 11.32
CA PHE A 71 3.80 1.99 12.42
C PHE A 71 3.20 1.71 13.79
N PHE A 72 1.86 1.71 13.90
CA PHE A 72 1.17 1.34 15.13
C PHE A 72 1.41 -0.13 15.50
N VAL A 73 1.38 -1.05 14.53
CA VAL A 73 1.75 -2.46 14.74
C VAL A 73 3.19 -2.59 15.22
N MET A 74 4.14 -1.87 14.61
CA MET A 74 5.53 -1.84 15.06
C MET A 74 5.66 -1.38 16.51
N TYR A 75 4.93 -0.33 16.87
CA TYR A 75 4.92 0.20 18.24
C TYR A 75 4.39 -0.82 19.25
N LEU A 76 3.26 -1.48 18.94
CA LEU A 76 2.67 -2.52 19.79
C LEU A 76 3.59 -3.75 19.96
N ALA A 77 4.29 -4.12 18.88
CA ALA A 77 5.23 -5.25 18.89
C ALA A 77 6.59 -4.90 19.56
N GLY A 78 6.82 -3.64 19.94
CA GLY A 78 8.06 -3.20 20.54
C GLY A 78 9.25 -3.17 19.57
N PHE A 79 8.98 -3.08 18.26
CA PHE A 79 10.03 -3.06 17.24
C PHE A 79 10.62 -1.67 17.07
N SER A 80 11.93 -1.63 16.84
CA SER A 80 12.63 -0.39 16.51
C SER A 80 12.57 -0.12 15.00
N ILE A 81 12.69 1.17 14.65
CA ILE A 81 12.85 1.56 13.25
C ILE A 81 14.26 1.17 12.80
N ASN A 82 14.35 0.21 11.90
CA ASN A 82 15.56 -0.27 11.28
C ASN A 82 15.37 -0.46 9.76
N VAL A 83 16.44 -0.79 9.05
CA VAL A 83 16.39 -0.94 7.58
C VAL A 83 15.38 -2.00 7.15
N LEU A 84 15.26 -3.13 7.86
CA LEU A 84 14.35 -4.21 7.51
C LEU A 84 12.88 -3.86 7.80
N SER A 85 12.60 -3.24 8.95
CA SER A 85 11.25 -2.78 9.26
C SER A 85 10.78 -1.69 8.28
N MET A 86 11.68 -0.81 7.87
CA MET A 86 11.38 0.20 6.86
C MET A 86 11.19 -0.42 5.46
N LEU A 87 11.97 -1.45 5.11
CA LEU A 87 11.77 -2.20 3.87
C LEU A 87 10.41 -2.91 3.85
N ALA A 88 9.98 -3.46 5.00
CA ALA A 88 8.64 -4.02 5.16
C ALA A 88 7.54 -2.98 4.88
N ILE A 89 7.73 -1.75 5.36
CA ILE A 89 6.79 -0.64 5.10
C ILE A 89 6.76 -0.29 3.61
N VAL A 90 7.92 -0.18 2.93
CA VAL A 90 7.98 0.07 1.48
C VAL A 90 7.21 -0.99 0.70
N LEU A 91 7.45 -2.26 1.02
CA LEU A 91 6.75 -3.38 0.38
C LEU A 91 5.24 -3.36 0.68
N SER A 92 4.88 -2.99 1.91
CA SER A 92 3.49 -2.87 2.33
C SER A 92 2.72 -1.81 1.52
N VAL A 93 3.37 -0.73 1.06
CA VAL A 93 2.71 0.29 0.22
C VAL A 93 2.05 -0.34 -1.01
N GLY A 94 2.76 -1.24 -1.70
CA GLY A 94 2.21 -1.94 -2.86
C GLY A 94 1.08 -2.91 -2.51
N LEU A 95 1.27 -3.71 -1.46
CA LEU A 95 0.29 -4.73 -1.04
C LEU A 95 -1.01 -4.13 -0.47
N VAL A 96 -0.89 -2.99 0.21
CA VAL A 96 -1.99 -2.29 0.89
C VAL A 96 -2.95 -1.63 -0.09
N VAL A 97 -2.45 -1.22 -1.25
CA VAL A 97 -3.21 -0.44 -2.23
C VAL A 97 -4.24 -1.27 -2.98
N ASP A 98 -3.94 -2.54 -3.26
CA ASP A 98 -4.74 -3.39 -4.12
C ASP A 98 -6.19 -3.54 -3.62
N ASP A 99 -6.40 -3.83 -2.34
CA ASP A 99 -7.74 -3.98 -1.76
C ASP A 99 -8.57 -2.69 -1.89
N ALA A 100 -7.94 -1.54 -1.65
CA ALA A 100 -8.61 -0.24 -1.76
C ALA A 100 -8.95 0.13 -3.20
N ILE A 101 -8.10 -0.23 -4.18
CA ILE A 101 -8.35 -0.01 -5.61
C ILE A 101 -9.54 -0.84 -6.06
N VAL A 102 -9.50 -2.16 -5.82
CA VAL A 102 -10.55 -3.09 -6.26
C VAL A 102 -11.89 -2.72 -5.64
N MET A 103 -11.91 -2.35 -4.36
CA MET A 103 -13.11 -1.89 -3.66
C MET A 103 -13.66 -0.60 -4.28
N THR A 104 -12.79 0.38 -4.53
CA THR A 104 -13.19 1.68 -5.10
C THR A 104 -13.74 1.51 -6.51
N GLU A 105 -13.08 0.70 -7.33
CA GLU A 105 -13.49 0.42 -8.71
C GLU A 105 -14.86 -0.26 -8.77
N ASN A 106 -15.07 -1.30 -7.96
CA ASN A 106 -16.36 -2.00 -7.93
C ASN A 106 -17.52 -1.07 -7.52
N ILE A 107 -17.31 -0.23 -6.52
CA ILE A 107 -18.30 0.76 -6.09
C ILE A 107 -18.55 1.78 -7.22
N TYR A 108 -17.48 2.26 -7.86
CA TYR A 108 -17.57 3.25 -8.93
C TYR A 108 -18.35 2.73 -10.15
N ILE A 109 -18.07 1.51 -10.60
CA ILE A 109 -18.80 0.86 -11.71
C ILE A 109 -20.30 0.79 -11.42
N ARG A 110 -20.71 0.53 -10.19
CA ARG A 110 -22.13 0.49 -9.78
C ARG A 110 -22.78 1.87 -9.83
N ILE A 111 -22.05 2.90 -9.38
CA ILE A 111 -22.50 4.30 -9.46
C ILE A 111 -22.65 4.74 -10.92
N GLU A 112 -21.74 4.36 -11.81
CA GLU A 112 -21.85 4.64 -13.24
C GLU A 112 -23.07 3.97 -13.88
N LYS A 113 -23.41 2.75 -13.44
CA LYS A 113 -24.63 2.05 -13.84
C LYS A 113 -25.93 2.67 -13.31
N GLY A 114 -25.82 3.72 -12.49
CA GLY A 114 -26.95 4.50 -11.98
C GLY A 114 -27.43 4.11 -10.59
N MET A 115 -26.72 3.25 -9.87
CA MET A 115 -27.02 2.92 -8.47
C MET A 115 -26.72 4.12 -7.56
N ALA A 116 -27.53 4.34 -6.53
CA ALA A 116 -27.29 5.39 -5.56
C ALA A 116 -25.94 5.15 -4.82
N PRO A 117 -25.11 6.18 -4.57
CA PRO A 117 -23.77 5.98 -3.99
C PRO A 117 -23.74 5.16 -2.71
N LYS A 118 -24.74 5.36 -1.82
CA LYS A 118 -24.84 4.63 -0.56
C LYS A 118 -25.13 3.15 -0.77
N GLU A 119 -26.01 2.82 -1.70
CA GLU A 119 -26.38 1.46 -2.06
C GLU A 119 -25.22 0.77 -2.79
N ALA A 120 -24.58 1.46 -3.74
CA ALA A 120 -23.40 1.00 -4.44
C ALA A 120 -22.24 0.67 -3.47
N GLY A 121 -22.06 1.48 -2.42
CA GLY A 121 -21.07 1.23 -1.38
C GLY A 121 -21.34 -0.04 -0.58
N ILE A 122 -22.59 -0.26 -0.19
CA ILE A 122 -22.97 -1.45 0.59
C ILE A 122 -22.87 -2.72 -0.26
N GLU A 123 -23.43 -2.72 -1.47
CA GLU A 123 -23.41 -3.89 -2.35
C GLU A 123 -22.01 -4.19 -2.89
N GLY A 124 -21.26 -3.14 -3.28
CA GLY A 124 -19.88 -3.29 -3.72
C GLY A 124 -18.98 -3.88 -2.63
N ALA A 125 -19.13 -3.42 -1.38
CA ALA A 125 -18.39 -3.97 -0.26
C ALA A 125 -18.75 -5.43 0.03
N LYS A 126 -20.03 -5.80 -0.02
CA LYS A 126 -20.47 -7.19 0.19
C LYS A 126 -19.90 -8.16 -0.85
N GLU A 127 -19.87 -7.76 -2.11
CA GLU A 127 -19.38 -8.62 -3.19
C GLU A 127 -17.88 -8.93 -3.06
N ILE A 128 -17.09 -7.92 -2.66
CA ILE A 128 -15.63 -8.06 -2.59
C ILE A 128 -15.15 -8.55 -1.21
N PHE A 129 -16.02 -8.53 -0.19
CA PHE A 129 -15.67 -8.88 1.19
C PHE A 129 -14.85 -10.16 1.30
N PHE A 130 -15.35 -11.26 0.73
CA PHE A 130 -14.65 -12.55 0.80
C PHE A 130 -13.35 -12.57 0.00
N ALA A 131 -13.27 -11.83 -1.11
CA ALA A 131 -12.04 -11.72 -1.88
C ALA A 131 -10.94 -11.03 -1.06
N VAL A 132 -11.24 -9.88 -0.44
CA VAL A 132 -10.30 -9.13 0.41
C VAL A 132 -9.87 -9.96 1.62
N ILE A 133 -10.78 -10.64 2.30
CA ILE A 133 -10.42 -11.52 3.42
C ILE A 133 -9.52 -12.67 2.96
N SER A 134 -9.81 -13.29 1.82
CA SER A 134 -9.02 -14.39 1.28
C SER A 134 -7.61 -13.96 0.89
N THR A 135 -7.46 -12.80 0.22
CA THR A 135 -6.14 -12.25 -0.12
C THR A 135 -5.34 -11.92 1.13
N THR A 136 -5.98 -11.30 2.14
CA THR A 136 -5.36 -10.99 3.42
C THR A 136 -4.85 -12.25 4.14
N ILE A 137 -5.69 -13.27 4.27
CA ILE A 137 -5.30 -14.55 4.91
C ILE A 137 -4.16 -15.19 4.13
N THR A 138 -4.21 -15.19 2.80
CA THR A 138 -3.16 -15.78 1.96
C THR A 138 -1.82 -15.06 2.17
N LEU A 139 -1.81 -13.72 2.16
CA LEU A 139 -0.61 -12.93 2.38
C LEU A 139 -0.04 -13.16 3.78
N VAL A 140 -0.88 -13.15 4.81
CA VAL A 140 -0.45 -13.45 6.18
C VAL A 140 0.12 -14.88 6.28
N ALA A 141 -0.53 -15.86 5.67
CA ALA A 141 -0.07 -17.24 5.67
C ALA A 141 1.29 -17.45 4.98
N VAL A 142 1.61 -16.64 3.98
CA VAL A 142 2.92 -16.67 3.31
C VAL A 142 4.03 -16.12 4.22
N PHE A 143 3.76 -15.07 4.98
CA PHE A 143 4.77 -14.45 5.86
C PHE A 143 4.85 -15.12 7.23
N PHE A 144 3.78 -15.78 7.70
CA PHE A 144 3.69 -16.36 9.03
C PHE A 144 4.77 -17.40 9.35
N PRO A 145 5.16 -18.32 8.45
CA PRO A 145 6.23 -19.29 8.73
C PRO A 145 7.57 -18.66 9.07
N ILE A 146 7.86 -17.48 8.52
CA ILE A 146 9.13 -16.77 8.75
C ILE A 146 9.28 -16.34 10.23
N VAL A 147 8.15 -16.12 10.92
CA VAL A 147 8.14 -15.74 12.34
C VAL A 147 8.76 -16.85 13.23
N PHE A 148 8.69 -18.11 12.80
CA PHE A 148 9.20 -19.27 13.52
C PHE A 148 10.62 -19.67 13.14
N MET A 149 11.26 -18.92 12.24
CA MET A 149 12.66 -19.20 11.88
C MET A 149 13.60 -18.89 13.05
N ASP A 150 14.52 -19.81 13.32
CA ASP A 150 15.54 -19.69 14.35
C ASP A 150 16.82 -18.99 13.81
N GLY A 151 17.67 -18.60 14.75
CA GLY A 151 18.96 -18.01 14.46
C GLY A 151 18.94 -16.50 14.19
N MET A 152 20.06 -15.96 13.72
CA MET A 152 20.21 -14.54 13.46
C MET A 152 19.31 -14.06 12.33
N THR A 153 19.22 -14.83 11.26
CA THR A 153 18.36 -14.54 10.11
C THR A 153 16.88 -14.54 10.52
N GLY A 154 16.46 -15.50 11.33
CA GLY A 154 15.09 -15.56 11.82
C GLY A 154 14.71 -14.34 12.65
N ARG A 155 15.61 -13.84 13.51
CA ARG A 155 15.35 -12.62 14.30
C ARG A 155 15.15 -11.39 13.43
N LEU A 156 15.96 -11.23 12.39
CA LEU A 156 15.86 -10.11 11.46
C LEU A 156 14.57 -10.15 10.64
N PHE A 157 14.22 -11.30 10.08
CA PHE A 157 13.04 -11.45 9.24
C PHE A 157 11.74 -11.57 10.03
N ARG A 158 11.78 -11.84 11.33
CA ARG A 158 10.59 -11.85 12.19
C ARG A 158 9.94 -10.47 12.26
N GLU A 159 10.74 -9.42 12.50
CA GLU A 159 10.22 -8.04 12.50
C GLU A 159 9.58 -7.68 11.16
N PHE A 160 10.28 -7.98 10.07
CA PHE A 160 9.80 -7.77 8.70
C PHE A 160 8.45 -8.45 8.45
N SER A 161 8.32 -9.74 8.80
CA SER A 161 7.11 -10.53 8.58
C SER A 161 5.92 -10.05 9.39
N ILE A 162 6.15 -9.68 10.66
CA ILE A 162 5.10 -9.16 11.54
C ILE A 162 4.61 -7.79 11.05
N VAL A 163 5.53 -6.92 10.61
CA VAL A 163 5.18 -5.60 10.09
C VAL A 163 4.35 -5.72 8.82
N ILE A 164 4.74 -6.57 7.86
CA ILE A 164 3.96 -6.77 6.64
C ILE A 164 2.59 -7.38 6.95
N SER A 165 2.55 -8.45 7.73
CA SER A 165 1.29 -9.12 8.08
C SER A 165 0.34 -8.16 8.80
N GLY A 166 0.84 -7.38 9.76
CA GLY A 166 0.05 -6.37 10.45
C GLY A 166 -0.42 -5.25 9.54
N SER A 167 0.43 -4.77 8.63
CA SER A 167 0.07 -3.76 7.63
C SER A 167 -1.05 -4.22 6.72
N VAL A 168 -0.98 -5.46 6.22
CA VAL A 168 -2.00 -6.03 5.34
C VAL A 168 -3.32 -6.22 6.07
N ILE A 169 -3.31 -6.68 7.33
CA ILE A 169 -4.53 -6.81 8.15
C ILE A 169 -5.20 -5.44 8.35
N ILE A 170 -4.43 -4.41 8.71
CA ILE A 170 -4.99 -3.06 8.91
C ILE A 170 -5.49 -2.48 7.59
N SER A 171 -4.77 -2.71 6.49
CA SER A 171 -5.20 -2.29 5.17
C SER A 171 -6.52 -2.91 4.76
N SER A 172 -6.66 -4.21 4.94
CA SER A 172 -7.89 -4.93 4.65
C SER A 172 -9.06 -4.38 5.47
N PHE A 173 -8.84 -4.10 6.75
CA PHE A 173 -9.84 -3.44 7.60
C PHE A 173 -10.20 -2.04 7.07
N ALA A 174 -9.20 -1.24 6.69
CA ALA A 174 -9.42 0.08 6.10
C ALA A 174 -10.15 -0.01 4.74
N ALA A 175 -9.77 -0.97 3.90
CA ALA A 175 -10.42 -1.21 2.61
C ALA A 175 -11.89 -1.62 2.75
N LEU A 176 -12.23 -2.43 3.74
CA LEU A 176 -13.60 -2.89 3.97
C LEU A 176 -14.50 -1.88 4.71
N THR A 177 -13.92 -0.95 5.46
CA THR A 177 -14.69 0.02 6.26
C THR A 177 -14.56 1.45 5.73
N PHE A 178 -13.33 1.92 5.61
CA PHE A 178 -13.03 3.32 5.29
C PHE A 178 -13.22 3.62 3.80
N THR A 179 -12.81 2.69 2.93
CA THR A 179 -12.96 2.86 1.47
C THR A 179 -14.41 2.98 1.02
N PRO A 180 -15.36 2.11 1.40
CA PRO A 180 -16.76 2.28 1.04
C PRO A 180 -17.36 3.59 1.59
N MET A 181 -17.01 3.98 2.81
CA MET A 181 -17.47 5.23 3.40
C MET A 181 -17.00 6.45 2.59
N LEU A 182 -15.73 6.49 2.21
CA LEU A 182 -15.18 7.56 1.38
C LEU A 182 -15.76 7.54 -0.03
N ALA A 183 -15.86 6.36 -0.63
CA ALA A 183 -16.41 6.19 -1.98
C ALA A 183 -17.85 6.73 -2.05
N THR A 184 -18.70 6.42 -1.09
CA THR A 184 -20.10 6.91 -1.06
C THR A 184 -20.21 8.43 -0.93
N LYS A 185 -19.19 9.11 -0.39
CA LYS A 185 -19.16 10.57 -0.22
C LYS A 185 -18.48 11.30 -1.36
N LEU A 186 -17.47 10.70 -1.96
CA LEU A 186 -16.60 11.36 -2.95
C LEU A 186 -16.99 11.03 -4.39
N LEU A 187 -17.56 9.82 -4.62
CA LEU A 187 -17.89 9.38 -5.96
C LEU A 187 -19.29 9.85 -6.37
N ILE A 188 -19.37 10.39 -7.57
CA ILE A 188 -20.59 10.91 -8.17
C ILE A 188 -20.66 10.38 -9.60
N LYS A 189 -21.88 10.02 -10.06
CA LYS A 189 -22.12 9.69 -11.46
C LYS A 189 -21.71 10.86 -12.35
N ARG A 190 -20.89 10.60 -13.35
CA ARG A 190 -20.50 11.61 -14.34
C ARG A 190 -21.53 11.73 -15.44
N GLU A 191 -21.95 12.94 -15.73
CA GLU A 191 -22.79 13.26 -16.90
C GLU A 191 -21.95 13.46 -18.17
N LYS A 192 -20.67 13.84 -18.05
CA LYS A 192 -19.75 14.05 -19.17
C LYS A 192 -18.41 13.35 -18.93
N GLN A 193 -17.98 12.60 -19.92
CA GLN A 193 -16.65 11.99 -19.92
C GLN A 193 -15.54 13.06 -19.98
N SER A 194 -14.48 12.89 -19.20
CA SER A 194 -13.31 13.78 -19.24
C SER A 194 -12.61 13.65 -20.60
N TRP A 195 -12.05 14.75 -21.10
CA TRP A 195 -11.21 14.74 -22.31
C TRP A 195 -10.09 13.69 -22.25
N PHE A 196 -9.50 13.52 -21.08
CA PHE A 196 -8.45 12.50 -20.85
C PHE A 196 -9.00 11.08 -21.01
N TYR A 197 -10.21 10.82 -20.53
CA TYR A 197 -10.90 9.55 -20.70
C TYR A 197 -11.13 9.25 -22.18
N ALA A 198 -11.73 10.18 -22.93
CA ALA A 198 -12.00 10.02 -24.35
C ALA A 198 -10.72 9.78 -25.19
N LYS A 199 -9.59 10.42 -24.81
CA LYS A 199 -8.32 10.25 -25.53
C LYS A 199 -7.64 8.91 -25.24
N THR A 200 -7.81 8.36 -24.05
CA THR A 200 -7.20 7.09 -23.63
C THR A 200 -8.08 5.87 -23.90
N GLU A 201 -9.37 6.05 -24.13
CA GLU A 201 -10.34 4.98 -24.39
C GLU A 201 -9.95 4.04 -25.53
N PRO A 202 -9.49 4.51 -26.71
CA PRO A 202 -9.12 3.61 -27.82
C PRO A 202 -7.98 2.64 -27.44
N PHE A 203 -7.06 3.07 -26.61
CA PHE A 203 -5.97 2.22 -26.12
C PHE A 203 -6.48 1.09 -25.23
N PHE A 204 -7.33 1.41 -24.25
CA PHE A 204 -7.91 0.42 -23.34
C PHE A 204 -8.88 -0.53 -24.04
N GLU A 205 -9.69 -0.03 -24.98
CA GLU A 205 -10.51 -0.88 -25.83
C GLU A 205 -9.67 -1.83 -26.70
N GLY A 206 -8.59 -1.33 -27.27
CA GLY A 206 -7.65 -2.15 -28.06
C GLY A 206 -7.06 -3.29 -27.22
N MET A 207 -6.62 -2.98 -26.00
CA MET A 207 -6.08 -3.95 -25.06
C MET A 207 -7.14 -5.00 -24.65
N ASN A 208 -8.37 -4.56 -24.38
CA ASN A 208 -9.47 -5.45 -24.01
C ASN A 208 -9.88 -6.36 -25.16
N ARG A 209 -9.92 -5.85 -26.40
CA ARG A 209 -10.17 -6.66 -27.61
C ARG A 209 -9.08 -7.71 -27.83
N LEU A 210 -7.81 -7.33 -27.63
CA LEU A 210 -6.67 -8.24 -27.74
C LEU A 210 -6.78 -9.36 -26.71
N TYR A 211 -7.03 -8.99 -25.44
CA TYR A 211 -7.24 -9.96 -24.37
C TYR A 211 -8.42 -10.91 -24.66
N SER A 212 -9.58 -10.38 -25.06
CA SER A 212 -10.76 -11.18 -25.36
C SER A 212 -10.52 -12.14 -26.53
N ARG A 213 -9.80 -11.71 -27.57
CA ARG A 213 -9.41 -12.58 -28.69
C ARG A 213 -8.45 -13.69 -28.26
N SER A 214 -7.44 -13.36 -27.44
CA SER A 214 -6.49 -14.33 -26.91
C SER A 214 -7.18 -15.36 -26.04
N LEU A 215 -8.07 -14.93 -25.17
CA LEU A 215 -8.84 -15.79 -24.29
C LEU A 215 -9.76 -16.71 -25.09
N ALA A 216 -10.50 -16.17 -26.08
CA ALA A 216 -11.36 -16.96 -26.96
C ALA A 216 -10.58 -18.00 -27.77
N ALA A 217 -9.40 -17.64 -28.29
CA ALA A 217 -8.51 -18.55 -28.99
C ALA A 217 -7.99 -19.68 -28.10
N PHE A 218 -7.73 -19.38 -26.82
CA PHE A 218 -7.27 -20.37 -25.84
C PHE A 218 -8.41 -21.32 -25.41
N LEU A 219 -9.59 -20.77 -25.13
CA LEU A 219 -10.75 -21.57 -24.74
C LEU A 219 -11.38 -22.36 -25.91
N GLY A 220 -11.29 -21.85 -27.15
CA GLY A 220 -11.81 -22.50 -28.34
C GLY A 220 -10.97 -23.68 -28.86
N LYS A 221 -9.79 -23.95 -28.24
CA LYS A 221 -8.92 -25.10 -28.56
C LYS A 221 -9.17 -26.33 -27.69
N ARG A 222 -10.30 -26.39 -27.00
CA ARG A 222 -10.74 -27.60 -26.28
C ARG A 222 -11.77 -28.36 -27.05
#